data_5e0ae6a715c93f25280a6b971c68c172
#
_entry.id   5e0ae6a715c93f25280a6b971c68c172
#
_cell.length_a   1.000
_cell.length_b   1.000
_cell.length_c   1.000
_cell.angle_alpha   90.00
_cell.angle_beta   90.00
_cell.angle_gamma   90.00
#
_symmetry.space_group_name_H-M   'P 1'
#
loop_
_entity.id
_entity.type
_entity.pdbx_description
1 polymer ?
#
loop_
_entity_poly.entity_id
_entity_poly.type
_entity_poly.pdbx_seq_one_letter_code
_entity_poly.pdbx_strand_id
1 'polypeptide(L)'
;TALHGLADHSVDLVFADPPYNLQLSGDLSRPDHTHVNAVRDAWDQFDSFAAYDEFTKVWLTEARRILKPDGAIWVIGSYHNIFRVGAILQDLGYWILNDVVWRKTNPMPNFRGRRFTNAHETLIWAARSQKSRHVFNYEAMKALNDDVQMRSDWELPLCTGSERLKQGDGKKAHPTQKPENLLARVILASTRRGDVILDPFFGTGTTGAVAKKLNRQFIGI
;
A
#
# COMPACT_ATOMS: atom_id res chain seq x y z
N THR A 1 -8.32 6.81 -16.84
CA THR A 1 -8.38 6.46 -15.39
C THR A 1 -9.35 7.41 -14.68
N ALA A 2 -10.05 6.96 -13.65
CA ALA A 2 -10.93 7.82 -12.83
C ALA A 2 -10.16 9.00 -12.19
N LEU A 3 -8.86 8.90 -12.04
CA LEU A 3 -7.97 9.96 -11.55
C LEU A 3 -8.02 11.24 -12.39
N HIS A 4 -8.31 11.16 -13.70
CA HIS A 4 -8.41 12.35 -14.58
C HIS A 4 -9.48 13.36 -14.15
N GLY A 5 -10.51 12.91 -13.43
CA GLY A 5 -11.57 13.77 -12.89
C GLY A 5 -11.17 14.62 -11.68
N LEU A 6 -10.03 14.34 -11.06
CA LEU A 6 -9.55 15.09 -9.90
C LEU A 6 -8.72 16.32 -10.32
N ALA A 7 -8.90 17.42 -9.60
CA ALA A 7 -8.17 18.65 -9.85
C ALA A 7 -6.67 18.51 -9.54
N ASP A 8 -5.84 19.25 -10.28
CA ASP A 8 -4.41 19.37 -10.00
C ASP A 8 -4.19 19.89 -8.57
N HIS A 9 -3.16 19.38 -7.91
CA HIS A 9 -2.73 19.86 -6.59
C HIS A 9 -3.83 19.87 -5.52
N SER A 10 -4.74 18.88 -5.54
CA SER A 10 -5.89 18.80 -4.64
C SER A 10 -5.70 17.84 -3.46
N VAL A 11 -4.70 16.96 -3.49
CA VAL A 11 -4.51 15.87 -2.54
C VAL A 11 -3.20 16.04 -1.77
N ASP A 12 -3.25 15.82 -0.43
CA ASP A 12 -2.08 15.92 0.44
C ASP A 12 -1.28 14.62 0.49
N LEU A 13 -1.97 13.48 0.49
CA LEU A 13 -1.38 12.15 0.55
C LEU A 13 -2.05 11.21 -0.44
N VAL A 14 -1.25 10.45 -1.18
CA VAL A 14 -1.69 9.25 -1.88
C VAL A 14 -1.19 8.02 -1.12
N PHE A 15 -2.08 7.10 -0.78
CA PHE A 15 -1.72 5.73 -0.37
C PHE A 15 -2.19 4.77 -1.45
N ALA A 16 -1.31 3.95 -1.98
CA ALA A 16 -1.61 3.05 -3.07
C ALA A 16 -1.18 1.61 -2.75
N ASP A 17 -2.13 0.69 -2.91
CA ASP A 17 -1.93 -0.76 -2.88
C ASP A 17 -2.24 -1.36 -4.27
N PRO A 18 -1.37 -1.09 -5.28
CA PRO A 18 -1.64 -1.46 -6.66
C PRO A 18 -1.61 -2.98 -6.86
N PRO A 19 -2.11 -3.52 -7.99
CA PRO A 19 -1.88 -4.89 -8.37
C PRO A 19 -0.40 -5.28 -8.26
N TYR A 20 -0.13 -6.50 -7.76
CA TYR A 20 1.26 -6.97 -7.55
C TYR A 20 1.82 -7.73 -8.74
N ASN A 21 0.97 -8.00 -9.76
CA ASN A 21 1.31 -8.86 -10.88
C ASN A 21 1.78 -10.24 -10.40
N LEU A 22 0.97 -10.86 -9.53
CA LEU A 22 1.24 -12.17 -8.95
C LEU A 22 1.11 -13.23 -10.03
N GLN A 23 2.19 -13.51 -10.75
CA GLN A 23 2.25 -14.57 -11.77
C GLN A 23 2.23 -15.95 -11.10
N LEU A 24 1.11 -16.31 -10.48
CA LEU A 24 0.91 -17.59 -9.83
C LEU A 24 0.43 -18.61 -10.85
N SER A 25 1.34 -19.42 -11.37
CA SER A 25 1.01 -20.58 -12.19
C SER A 25 0.71 -21.78 -11.29
N GLY A 26 -0.50 -22.36 -11.40
CA GLY A 26 -0.89 -23.62 -10.81
C GLY A 26 -1.65 -23.53 -9.47
N ASP A 27 -2.29 -24.62 -9.10
CA ASP A 27 -3.05 -24.73 -7.84
C ASP A 27 -2.11 -24.81 -6.63
N LEU A 28 -2.35 -23.96 -5.64
CA LEU A 28 -1.67 -24.03 -4.35
C LEU A 28 -2.50 -24.92 -3.42
N SER A 29 -1.97 -26.06 -3.03
CA SER A 29 -2.53 -26.91 -2.00
C SER A 29 -1.71 -26.82 -0.71
N ARG A 30 -2.40 -26.89 0.44
CA ARG A 30 -1.74 -27.02 1.75
C ARG A 30 -1.22 -28.44 1.93
N PRO A 31 -0.35 -28.69 2.92
CA PRO A 31 0.11 -30.04 3.26
C PRO A 31 -1.03 -31.03 3.59
N ASP A 32 -2.17 -30.51 4.06
CA ASP A 32 -3.41 -31.27 4.33
C ASP A 32 -4.29 -31.49 3.09
N HIS A 33 -3.75 -31.25 1.89
CA HIS A 33 -4.45 -31.35 0.59
C HIS A 33 -5.62 -30.37 0.39
N THR A 34 -5.86 -29.43 1.31
CA THR A 34 -6.86 -28.39 1.08
C THR A 34 -6.34 -27.35 0.08
N HIS A 35 -7.22 -26.91 -0.85
CA HIS A 35 -6.87 -25.90 -1.83
C HIS A 35 -6.75 -24.51 -1.18
N VAL A 36 -5.71 -23.77 -1.53
CA VAL A 36 -5.58 -22.34 -1.21
C VAL A 36 -6.14 -21.57 -2.39
N ASN A 37 -7.21 -20.80 -2.17
CA ASN A 37 -7.62 -19.81 -3.15
C ASN A 37 -6.52 -18.73 -3.25
N ALA A 38 -5.63 -18.91 -4.21
CA ALA A 38 -4.68 -17.88 -4.59
C ALA A 38 -5.44 -16.72 -5.27
N VAL A 39 -4.93 -15.51 -5.12
CA VAL A 39 -5.45 -14.37 -5.88
C VAL A 39 -5.18 -14.63 -7.35
N ARG A 40 -6.24 -14.95 -8.12
CA ARG A 40 -6.22 -15.18 -9.57
C ARG A 40 -7.12 -14.19 -10.30
N ASP A 41 -7.37 -13.06 -9.65
CA ASP A 41 -8.26 -12.06 -10.19
C ASP A 41 -7.64 -11.43 -11.45
N ALA A 42 -8.44 -11.23 -12.47
CA ALA A 42 -8.00 -10.68 -13.77
C ALA A 42 -7.33 -9.31 -13.64
N TRP A 43 -7.66 -8.55 -12.59
CA TRP A 43 -7.08 -7.24 -12.32
C TRP A 43 -5.61 -7.30 -11.86
N ASP A 44 -5.10 -8.47 -11.40
CA ASP A 44 -3.71 -8.68 -10.96
C ASP A 44 -2.87 -9.44 -12.00
N GLN A 45 -3.34 -9.57 -13.23
CA GLN A 45 -2.66 -10.29 -14.30
C GLN A 45 -2.33 -9.34 -15.44
N PHE A 46 -1.05 -9.30 -15.82
CA PHE A 46 -0.54 -8.51 -16.94
C PHE A 46 0.18 -9.43 -17.91
N ASP A 47 0.00 -9.18 -19.21
CA ASP A 47 0.58 -10.00 -20.30
C ASP A 47 2.12 -9.96 -20.31
N SER A 48 2.70 -8.88 -19.79
CA SER A 48 4.15 -8.69 -19.73
C SER A 48 4.54 -7.70 -18.62
N PHE A 49 5.82 -7.71 -18.26
CA PHE A 49 6.38 -6.66 -17.38
C PHE A 49 6.31 -5.27 -18.03
N ALA A 50 6.41 -5.16 -19.34
CA ALA A 50 6.25 -3.89 -20.04
C ALA A 50 4.83 -3.34 -19.91
N ALA A 51 3.80 -4.20 -20.01
CA ALA A 51 2.41 -3.79 -19.78
C ALA A 51 2.17 -3.36 -18.33
N TYR A 52 2.78 -4.05 -17.36
CA TYR A 52 2.74 -3.64 -15.95
C TYR A 52 3.43 -2.30 -15.71
N ASP A 53 4.58 -2.08 -16.33
CA ASP A 53 5.32 -0.82 -16.21
C ASP A 53 4.54 0.35 -16.79
N GLU A 54 3.90 0.16 -17.95
CA GLU A 54 3.06 1.20 -18.58
C GLU A 54 1.83 1.51 -17.69
N PHE A 55 1.14 0.49 -17.20
CA PHE A 55 0.06 0.68 -16.22
C PHE A 55 0.54 1.49 -15.01
N THR A 56 1.68 1.11 -14.44
CA THR A 56 2.25 1.76 -13.25
C THR A 56 2.63 3.20 -13.53
N LYS A 57 3.25 3.47 -14.68
CA LYS A 57 3.62 4.81 -15.11
C LYS A 57 2.41 5.72 -15.29
N VAL A 58 1.33 5.20 -15.90
CA VAL A 58 0.10 5.98 -16.13
C VAL A 58 -0.51 6.45 -14.81
N TRP A 59 -0.76 5.57 -13.85
CA TRP A 59 -1.40 5.99 -12.61
C TRP A 59 -0.48 6.81 -11.70
N LEU A 60 0.83 6.54 -11.69
CA LEU A 60 1.80 7.34 -10.92
C LEU A 60 1.95 8.76 -11.50
N THR A 61 1.88 8.92 -12.84
CA THR A 61 1.88 10.24 -13.46
C THR A 61 0.67 11.05 -13.02
N GLU A 62 -0.52 10.45 -13.02
CA GLU A 62 -1.74 11.10 -12.55
C GLU A 62 -1.70 11.40 -11.05
N ALA A 63 -1.23 10.46 -10.23
CA ALA A 63 -1.04 10.68 -8.80
C ALA A 63 -0.12 11.88 -8.54
N ARG A 64 0.96 12.03 -9.32
CA ARG A 64 1.88 13.17 -9.21
C ARG A 64 1.22 14.50 -9.62
N ARG A 65 0.36 14.51 -10.62
CA ARG A 65 -0.42 15.68 -11.04
C ARG A 65 -1.34 16.17 -9.92
N ILE A 66 -2.05 15.23 -9.30
CA ILE A 66 -3.06 15.50 -8.28
C ILE A 66 -2.44 15.89 -6.93
N LEU A 67 -1.26 15.38 -6.61
CA LEU A 67 -0.55 15.72 -5.37
C LEU A 67 -0.22 17.21 -5.30
N LYS A 68 -0.52 17.84 -4.17
CA LYS A 68 -0.05 19.20 -3.84
C LYS A 68 1.47 19.27 -3.95
N PRO A 69 2.07 20.48 -4.10
CA PRO A 69 3.52 20.66 -4.18
C PRO A 69 4.29 20.00 -3.03
N ASP A 70 3.73 20.05 -1.82
CA ASP A 70 4.30 19.47 -0.60
C ASP A 70 3.70 18.10 -0.24
N GLY A 71 2.89 17.52 -1.13
CA GLY A 71 2.25 16.23 -0.96
C GLY A 71 3.24 15.06 -1.06
N ALA A 72 2.82 13.93 -0.52
CA ALA A 72 3.59 12.69 -0.50
C ALA A 72 2.77 11.50 -0.98
N ILE A 73 3.47 10.44 -1.35
CA ILE A 73 2.89 9.17 -1.75
C ILE A 73 3.50 8.02 -0.95
N TRP A 74 2.68 7.06 -0.58
CA TRP A 74 3.09 5.74 -0.12
C TRP A 74 2.60 4.69 -1.09
N VAL A 75 3.49 3.82 -1.53
CA VAL A 75 3.12 2.67 -2.37
C VAL A 75 3.59 1.41 -1.68
N ILE A 76 2.66 0.51 -1.38
CA ILE A 76 2.97 -0.79 -0.81
C ILE A 76 3.07 -1.84 -1.92
N GLY A 77 3.98 -2.79 -1.74
CA GLY A 77 4.17 -3.90 -2.66
C GLY A 77 5.00 -5.03 -2.07
N SER A 78 5.12 -6.08 -2.84
CA SER A 78 5.96 -7.23 -2.54
C SER A 78 7.13 -7.31 -3.52
N TYR A 79 7.99 -8.31 -3.35
CA TYR A 79 9.11 -8.57 -4.25
C TYR A 79 8.70 -8.78 -5.73
N HIS A 80 7.41 -8.98 -6.01
CA HIS A 80 6.92 -9.13 -7.38
C HIS A 80 6.93 -7.83 -8.16
N ASN A 81 6.65 -6.69 -7.49
CA ASN A 81 6.40 -5.42 -8.15
C ASN A 81 7.20 -4.23 -7.59
N ILE A 82 7.57 -4.26 -6.30
CA ILE A 82 8.06 -3.06 -5.61
C ILE A 82 9.31 -2.45 -6.24
N PHE A 83 10.21 -3.26 -6.79
CA PHE A 83 11.44 -2.77 -7.44
C PHE A 83 11.14 -2.01 -8.73
N ARG A 84 10.14 -2.46 -9.52
CA ARG A 84 9.66 -1.76 -10.73
C ARG A 84 8.96 -0.46 -10.36
N VAL A 85 8.09 -0.50 -9.38
CA VAL A 85 7.41 0.69 -8.84
C VAL A 85 8.43 1.72 -8.36
N GLY A 86 9.47 1.29 -7.63
CA GLY A 86 10.53 2.18 -7.15
C GLY A 86 11.30 2.87 -8.27
N ALA A 87 11.68 2.11 -9.30
CA ALA A 87 12.35 2.68 -10.48
C ALA A 87 11.45 3.71 -11.20
N ILE A 88 10.18 3.37 -11.44
CA ILE A 88 9.24 4.26 -12.12
C ILE A 88 8.96 5.54 -11.30
N LEU A 89 8.87 5.44 -9.96
CA LEU A 89 8.75 6.62 -9.10
C LEU A 89 9.93 7.58 -9.31
N GLN A 90 11.16 7.07 -9.34
CA GLN A 90 12.37 7.87 -9.58
C GLN A 90 12.38 8.48 -10.99
N ASP A 91 12.04 7.71 -12.02
CA ASP A 91 11.97 8.16 -13.42
C ASP A 91 10.94 9.28 -13.61
N LEU A 92 9.83 9.24 -12.87
CA LEU A 92 8.81 10.29 -12.87
C LEU A 92 9.16 11.51 -12.01
N GLY A 93 10.34 11.53 -11.36
CA GLY A 93 10.82 12.65 -10.56
C GLY A 93 10.21 12.76 -9.17
N TYR A 94 9.68 11.68 -8.61
CA TYR A 94 9.41 11.61 -7.19
C TYR A 94 10.72 11.54 -6.40
N TRP A 95 10.71 12.04 -5.18
CA TRP A 95 11.86 11.99 -4.28
C TRP A 95 11.61 10.97 -3.18
N ILE A 96 12.27 9.81 -3.27
CA ILE A 96 12.11 8.74 -2.28
C ILE A 96 12.71 9.21 -0.95
N LEU A 97 11.92 9.13 0.11
CA LEU A 97 12.28 9.50 1.48
C LEU A 97 12.74 8.30 2.28
N ASN A 98 11.98 7.20 2.21
CA ASN A 98 12.33 5.92 2.82
C ASN A 98 11.71 4.74 2.03
N ASP A 99 12.34 3.59 2.16
CA ASP A 99 11.72 2.30 2.06
C ASP A 99 11.41 1.80 3.48
N VAL A 100 10.17 1.40 3.72
CA VAL A 100 9.73 0.88 5.01
C VAL A 100 9.38 -0.60 4.84
N VAL A 101 9.99 -1.44 5.65
CA VAL A 101 9.72 -2.88 5.65
C VAL A 101 8.65 -3.19 6.69
N TRP A 102 7.47 -3.61 6.24
CA TRP A 102 6.47 -4.19 7.11
C TRP A 102 6.74 -5.68 7.33
N ARG A 103 7.28 -6.03 8.50
CA ARG A 103 7.47 -7.41 8.95
C ARG A 103 6.17 -7.95 9.53
N LYS A 104 5.70 -9.04 8.93
CA LYS A 104 4.48 -9.73 9.37
C LYS A 104 4.80 -10.63 10.56
N THR A 105 4.10 -10.46 11.68
CA THR A 105 4.29 -11.34 12.87
C THR A 105 3.73 -12.75 12.65
N ASN A 106 2.78 -12.90 11.72
CA ASN A 106 2.07 -14.14 11.40
C ASN A 106 2.05 -14.43 9.89
N PRO A 107 3.23 -14.50 9.20
CA PRO A 107 3.28 -14.72 7.78
C PRO A 107 2.76 -16.12 7.40
N MET A 108 2.14 -16.22 6.21
CA MET A 108 1.77 -17.54 5.69
C MET A 108 3.01 -18.32 5.29
N PRO A 109 3.14 -19.59 5.68
CA PRO A 109 4.28 -20.42 5.34
C PRO A 109 4.36 -20.69 3.82
N ASN A 110 5.55 -20.96 3.32
CA ASN A 110 5.73 -21.47 1.96
C ASN A 110 5.41 -22.98 1.93
N PHE A 111 4.22 -23.34 1.48
CA PHE A 111 3.73 -24.72 1.52
C PHE A 111 4.56 -25.70 0.68
N ARG A 112 5.26 -25.23 -0.36
CA ARG A 112 6.12 -26.10 -1.20
C ARG A 112 7.54 -26.26 -0.66
N GLY A 113 7.93 -25.52 0.38
CA GLY A 113 9.27 -25.58 0.99
C GLY A 113 10.43 -25.28 0.04
N ARG A 114 10.17 -24.58 -1.07
CA ARG A 114 11.20 -24.31 -2.13
C ARG A 114 11.83 -22.93 -2.05
N ARG A 115 11.36 -22.08 -1.14
CA ARG A 115 11.87 -20.72 -0.89
C ARG A 115 11.48 -20.29 0.54
N PHE A 116 12.08 -19.20 0.98
CA PHE A 116 11.74 -18.62 2.29
C PHE A 116 10.26 -18.22 2.36
N THR A 117 9.72 -18.24 3.58
CA THR A 117 8.42 -17.64 3.88
C THR A 117 8.45 -16.15 3.54
N ASN A 118 7.45 -15.65 2.80
CA ASN A 118 7.34 -14.22 2.48
C ASN A 118 6.85 -13.46 3.72
N ALA A 119 7.78 -13.09 4.59
CA ALA A 119 7.49 -12.53 5.91
C ALA A 119 7.40 -11.00 5.91
N HIS A 120 7.54 -10.31 4.79
CA HIS A 120 7.44 -8.85 4.74
C HIS A 120 6.85 -8.34 3.43
N GLU A 121 6.39 -7.10 3.48
CA GLU A 121 6.11 -6.25 2.33
C GLU A 121 6.89 -4.95 2.48
N THR A 122 7.11 -4.25 1.38
CA THR A 122 7.84 -2.98 1.36
C THR A 122 6.87 -1.85 1.02
N LEU A 123 6.96 -0.75 1.78
CA LEU A 123 6.29 0.49 1.45
C LEU A 123 7.35 1.50 1.01
N ILE A 124 7.21 2.07 -0.19
CA ILE A 124 8.03 3.20 -0.62
C ILE A 124 7.30 4.48 -0.23
N TRP A 125 7.96 5.31 0.56
CA TRP A 125 7.51 6.66 0.88
C TRP A 125 8.29 7.66 0.06
N ALA A 126 7.58 8.49 -0.70
CA ALA A 126 8.19 9.49 -1.55
C ALA A 126 7.45 10.83 -1.48
N ALA A 127 8.20 11.93 -1.52
CA ALA A 127 7.68 13.26 -1.75
C ALA A 127 7.43 13.48 -3.25
N ARG A 128 6.53 14.39 -3.59
CA ARG A 128 6.23 14.75 -4.99
C ARG A 128 7.47 15.18 -5.78
N SER A 129 8.44 15.80 -5.09
CA SER A 129 9.74 16.21 -5.66
C SER A 129 10.76 16.44 -4.55
N GLN A 130 12.03 16.58 -4.91
CA GLN A 130 13.11 16.93 -3.98
C GLN A 130 12.89 18.29 -3.25
N LYS A 131 12.13 19.19 -3.87
CA LYS A 131 11.85 20.54 -3.32
C LYS A 131 10.64 20.55 -2.39
N SER A 132 9.88 19.48 -2.31
CA SER A 132 8.66 19.37 -1.50
C SER A 132 9.00 19.46 -0.01
N ARG A 133 8.21 20.24 0.73
CA ARG A 133 8.25 20.33 2.21
C ARG A 133 7.23 19.35 2.80
N HIS A 134 7.46 18.07 2.58
CA HIS A 134 6.55 17.02 3.02
C HIS A 134 6.31 17.06 4.54
N VAL A 135 5.14 16.58 4.95
CA VAL A 135 4.81 16.44 6.37
C VAL A 135 5.48 15.20 6.93
N PHE A 136 6.16 15.34 8.07
CA PHE A 136 6.57 14.23 8.92
C PHE A 136 6.31 14.56 10.38
N ASN A 137 5.40 13.83 11.01
CA ASN A 137 5.01 14.05 12.40
C ASN A 137 5.91 13.25 13.34
N TYR A 138 7.14 13.72 13.51
CA TYR A 138 8.21 13.06 14.25
C TYR A 138 7.79 12.69 15.69
N GLU A 139 7.22 13.64 16.44
CA GLU A 139 6.81 13.41 17.83
C GLU A 139 5.65 12.40 17.94
N ALA A 140 4.71 12.42 17.00
CA ALA A 140 3.63 11.42 16.97
C ALA A 140 4.20 10.00 16.71
N MET A 141 5.22 9.89 15.87
CA MET A 141 5.88 8.60 15.60
C MET A 141 6.68 8.11 16.81
N LYS A 142 7.34 9.00 17.54
CA LYS A 142 8.01 8.66 18.82
C LYS A 142 7.00 8.16 19.85
N ALA A 143 5.90 8.87 20.04
CA ALA A 143 4.85 8.49 20.98
C ALA A 143 4.24 7.10 20.71
N LEU A 144 4.26 6.66 19.44
CA LEU A 144 3.86 5.31 19.04
C LEU A 144 4.95 4.25 19.19
N ASN A 145 6.14 4.64 19.63
CA ASN A 145 7.33 3.78 19.70
C ASN A 145 8.12 4.02 21.00
N ASP A 146 7.43 4.05 22.13
CA ASP A 146 8.01 4.19 23.48
C ASP A 146 8.98 5.37 23.62
N ASP A 147 8.62 6.52 23.05
CA ASP A 147 9.41 7.75 22.97
C ASP A 147 10.77 7.61 22.25
N VAL A 148 10.99 6.52 21.55
CA VAL A 148 12.17 6.31 20.69
C VAL A 148 11.82 6.60 19.25
N GLN A 149 12.77 7.16 18.49
CA GLN A 149 12.61 7.39 17.05
C GLN A 149 12.13 6.13 16.34
N MET A 150 11.02 6.22 15.61
CA MET A 150 10.48 5.09 14.86
C MET A 150 11.41 4.71 13.71
N ARG A 151 11.67 3.43 13.61
CA ARG A 151 12.52 2.84 12.57
C ARG A 151 11.71 2.52 11.31
N SER A 152 12.41 2.21 10.23
CA SER A 152 11.80 1.82 8.95
C SER A 152 11.48 0.30 8.85
N ASP A 153 11.57 -0.45 9.94
CA ASP A 153 11.18 -1.86 10.03
C ASP A 153 10.00 -2.02 11.01
N TRP A 154 8.80 -2.05 10.47
CA TRP A 154 7.58 -2.10 11.26
C TRP A 154 7.12 -3.55 11.47
N GLU A 155 6.96 -3.95 12.71
CA GLU A 155 6.44 -5.26 13.06
C GLU A 155 4.94 -5.15 13.37
N LEU A 156 4.10 -5.73 12.49
CA LEU A 156 2.65 -5.71 12.59
C LEU A 156 2.05 -7.02 12.07
N PRO A 157 0.94 -7.52 12.65
CA PRO A 157 0.26 -8.69 12.13
C PRO A 157 -0.41 -8.39 10.78
N LEU A 158 -0.68 -9.46 10.02
CA LEU A 158 -1.64 -9.44 8.94
C LEU A 158 -3.04 -9.14 9.49
N CYS A 159 -3.89 -8.54 8.66
CA CYS A 159 -5.30 -8.38 8.97
C CYS A 159 -5.97 -9.75 9.19
N THR A 160 -6.42 -10.02 10.41
CA THR A 160 -7.03 -11.30 10.82
C THR A 160 -8.18 -11.07 11.82
N GLY A 161 -8.92 -12.15 12.13
CA GLY A 161 -9.95 -12.09 13.16
C GLY A 161 -11.10 -11.15 12.83
N SER A 162 -11.53 -10.36 13.82
CA SER A 162 -12.66 -9.43 13.72
C SER A 162 -12.40 -8.21 12.84
N GLU A 163 -11.14 -7.83 12.63
CA GLU A 163 -10.74 -6.74 11.74
C GLU A 163 -11.00 -7.08 10.27
N ARG A 164 -10.97 -8.37 9.95
CA ARG A 164 -11.14 -8.82 8.57
C ARG A 164 -12.60 -8.77 8.16
N LEU A 165 -12.90 -7.95 7.15
CA LEU A 165 -14.24 -7.83 6.59
C LEU A 165 -14.64 -9.12 5.87
N LYS A 166 -15.87 -9.55 6.13
CA LYS A 166 -16.50 -10.74 5.51
C LYS A 166 -17.74 -10.32 4.74
N GLN A 167 -18.01 -11.04 3.66
CA GLN A 167 -19.28 -10.96 2.95
C GLN A 167 -20.39 -11.67 3.75
N GLY A 168 -21.64 -11.46 3.36
CA GLY A 168 -22.78 -12.09 4.02
C GLY A 168 -22.75 -13.63 4.04
N ASP A 169 -22.00 -14.27 3.14
CA ASP A 169 -21.75 -15.70 3.10
C ASP A 169 -20.57 -16.18 3.98
N GLY A 170 -19.97 -15.27 4.75
CA GLY A 170 -18.83 -15.55 5.63
C GLY A 170 -17.46 -15.58 4.95
N LYS A 171 -17.40 -15.44 3.61
CA LYS A 171 -16.13 -15.34 2.87
C LYS A 171 -15.48 -13.99 3.06
N LYS A 172 -14.17 -13.90 2.78
CA LYS A 172 -13.40 -12.66 2.83
C LYS A 172 -13.97 -11.67 1.81
N ALA A 173 -14.25 -10.44 2.25
CA ALA A 173 -14.69 -9.38 1.35
C ALA A 173 -13.61 -8.99 0.33
N HIS A 174 -12.32 -9.09 0.72
CA HIS A 174 -11.17 -8.89 -0.17
C HIS A 174 -10.00 -9.80 0.27
N PRO A 175 -9.26 -10.39 -0.65
CA PRO A 175 -8.18 -11.33 -0.32
C PRO A 175 -7.00 -10.67 0.40
N THR A 176 -6.70 -9.40 0.12
CA THR A 176 -5.48 -8.70 0.52
C THR A 176 -5.72 -7.47 1.41
N GLN A 177 -6.79 -7.48 2.22
CA GLN A 177 -7.07 -6.37 3.15
C GLN A 177 -5.85 -6.05 4.02
N LYS A 178 -5.42 -4.77 4.03
CA LYS A 178 -4.31 -4.28 4.86
C LYS A 178 -4.78 -3.99 6.30
N PRO A 179 -3.91 -4.17 7.32
CA PRO A 179 -4.25 -3.88 8.71
C PRO A 179 -4.48 -2.38 8.95
N GLU A 180 -5.47 -2.04 9.79
CA GLU A 180 -5.75 -0.65 10.16
C GLU A 180 -4.53 0.03 10.82
N ASN A 181 -3.78 -0.70 11.65
CA ASN A 181 -2.58 -0.17 12.32
C ASN A 181 -1.48 0.25 11.33
N LEU A 182 -1.35 -0.45 10.19
CA LEU A 182 -0.41 -0.06 9.14
C LEU A 182 -0.82 1.28 8.53
N LEU A 183 -2.11 1.41 8.15
CA LEU A 183 -2.66 2.63 7.57
C LEU A 183 -2.63 3.79 8.57
N ALA A 184 -2.89 3.54 9.84
CA ALA A 184 -2.82 4.55 10.89
C ALA A 184 -1.39 5.13 11.02
N ARG A 185 -0.35 4.29 10.98
CA ARG A 185 1.04 4.76 10.99
C ARG A 185 1.35 5.63 9.77
N VAL A 186 1.01 5.16 8.57
CA VAL A 186 1.20 5.92 7.32
C VAL A 186 0.53 7.29 7.40
N ILE A 187 -0.75 7.33 7.77
CA ILE A 187 -1.54 8.55 7.82
C ILE A 187 -1.03 9.51 8.90
N LEU A 188 -0.79 8.99 10.10
CA LEU A 188 -0.28 9.83 11.22
C LEU A 188 1.12 10.37 10.91
N ALA A 189 1.99 9.58 10.28
CA ALA A 189 3.34 10.01 9.94
C ALA A 189 3.36 11.19 8.97
N SER A 190 2.47 11.18 7.96
CA SER A 190 2.63 12.01 6.75
C SER A 190 1.47 12.96 6.45
N THR A 191 0.53 13.15 7.39
CA THR A 191 -0.60 14.08 7.21
C THR A 191 -0.97 14.84 8.47
N ARG A 192 -1.69 15.96 8.30
CA ARG A 192 -2.35 16.74 9.36
C ARG A 192 -3.84 16.47 9.39
N ARG A 193 -4.52 16.85 10.46
CA ARG A 193 -5.99 16.84 10.51
C ARG A 193 -6.56 17.73 9.40
N GLY A 194 -7.59 17.23 8.71
CA GLY A 194 -8.22 17.91 7.59
C GLY A 194 -7.56 17.69 6.23
N ASP A 195 -6.36 17.14 6.16
CA ASP A 195 -5.69 16.80 4.91
C ASP A 195 -6.51 15.78 4.09
N VAL A 196 -6.40 15.88 2.77
CA VAL A 196 -7.09 15.00 1.81
C VAL A 196 -6.20 13.82 1.45
N ILE A 197 -6.70 12.61 1.69
CA ILE A 197 -6.05 11.35 1.37
C ILE A 197 -6.75 10.71 0.18
N LEU A 198 -5.98 10.29 -0.82
CA LEU A 198 -6.47 9.52 -1.98
C LEU A 198 -5.96 8.09 -1.90
N ASP A 199 -6.87 7.13 -2.12
CA ASP A 199 -6.51 5.73 -2.38
C ASP A 199 -7.06 5.33 -3.77
N PRO A 200 -6.18 5.23 -4.79
CA PRO A 200 -6.59 4.87 -6.14
C PRO A 200 -6.86 3.38 -6.36
N PHE A 201 -6.67 2.55 -5.31
CA PHE A 201 -6.91 1.11 -5.30
C PHE A 201 -7.68 0.72 -4.05
N PHE A 202 -8.84 1.31 -3.88
CA PHE A 202 -9.62 1.40 -2.63
C PHE A 202 -9.91 0.06 -1.93
N GLY A 203 -10.03 -1.05 -2.65
CA GLY A 203 -10.27 -2.38 -2.10
C GLY A 203 -11.43 -2.45 -1.10
N THR A 204 -11.15 -2.80 0.16
CA THR A 204 -12.14 -2.89 1.25
C THR A 204 -12.43 -1.57 1.94
N GLY A 205 -11.77 -0.49 1.56
CA GLY A 205 -11.97 0.82 2.18
C GLY A 205 -11.24 1.04 3.50
N THR A 206 -10.28 0.20 3.86
CA THR A 206 -9.53 0.34 5.13
C THR A 206 -8.87 1.72 5.25
N THR A 207 -8.25 2.21 4.16
CA THR A 207 -7.63 3.54 4.12
C THR A 207 -8.63 4.63 4.47
N GLY A 208 -9.84 4.59 3.89
CA GLY A 208 -10.91 5.55 4.15
C GLY A 208 -11.44 5.48 5.58
N ALA A 209 -11.64 4.28 6.10
CA ALA A 209 -12.08 4.08 7.48
C ALA A 209 -11.07 4.68 8.48
N VAL A 210 -9.78 4.43 8.29
CA VAL A 210 -8.71 4.96 9.15
C VAL A 210 -8.57 6.48 8.98
N ALA A 211 -8.61 7.00 7.75
CA ALA A 211 -8.58 8.44 7.48
C ALA A 211 -9.71 9.17 8.24
N LYS A 212 -10.93 8.66 8.17
CA LYS A 212 -12.07 9.20 8.89
C LYS A 212 -11.90 9.16 10.41
N LYS A 213 -11.44 8.03 10.96
CA LYS A 213 -11.14 7.89 12.40
C LYS A 213 -10.12 8.94 12.88
N LEU A 214 -9.17 9.29 12.01
CA LEU A 214 -8.10 10.25 12.31
C LEU A 214 -8.44 11.69 11.90
N ASN A 215 -9.70 12.00 11.52
CA ASN A 215 -10.16 13.32 11.08
C ASN A 215 -9.42 13.83 9.81
N ARG A 216 -9.20 12.97 8.82
CA ARG A 216 -8.75 13.31 7.48
C ARG A 216 -9.90 13.17 6.51
N GLN A 217 -9.87 13.95 5.42
CA GLN A 217 -10.76 13.78 4.28
C GLN A 217 -10.26 12.61 3.42
N PHE A 218 -11.17 11.96 2.70
CA PHE A 218 -10.83 10.76 1.96
C PHE A 218 -11.51 10.71 0.59
N ILE A 219 -10.75 10.28 -0.40
CA ILE A 219 -11.21 9.95 -1.76
C ILE A 219 -10.75 8.53 -2.05
N GLY A 220 -11.68 7.63 -2.43
CA GLY A 220 -11.39 6.25 -2.84
C GLY A 220 -11.84 6.02 -4.28
N ILE A 221 -11.06 5.30 -5.08
CA ILE A 221 -11.33 4.99 -6.49
C ILE A 221 -11.12 3.51 -6.74
#